data_46a2e6fa64e6b7a6ce5a381db701ea58
#
_entry.id   46a2e6fa64e6b7a6ce5a381db701ea58
#
_cell.length_a   1.000
_cell.length_b   1.000
_cell.length_c   1.000
_cell.angle_alpha   90.00
_cell.angle_beta   90.00
_cell.angle_gamma   90.00
#
_symmetry.space_group_name_H-M   'P 1'
#
loop_
_entity.id
_entity.type
_entity.pdbx_description
1 polymer ?
#
loop_
_entity_poly.entity_id
_entity_poly.type
_entity_poly.pdbx_seq_one_letter_code
_entity_poly.pdbx_strand_id
1 'polypeptide(L)'
;MANYIDMPLTKVPDPFGTAPSYGMHNNLRLQAFLDGFGFAYEFKSSTECYTNGDFDTTLIRVLEHYDAIMAIMLPTLGLERQATYSPFFPICPDTGRVLQAKVVEQNPAAGTISYIDPATGDIRDIEVTGGKCKLQWKCDWAMRWVALGVDYEMSGKDLIESVIQSSKITRALGGMAPAGISYELFLDENGEKISKSKGNGLSVEDWLRYGSPESLSLFMYGQPKRAKRLYFDVIPKTVDEYYQHLGKLTNQSEAETFENPLWHIHSGVPDQAGLPVSFTLLLNLAAVCHAEDPQIVWAYVSDYTGEISPQTHREMDRMISYAVNYYQDMVRPHKTYRLADATEAINLEILKTAIAGLPDDCDGEACLLYTSPSPRD
;
A
#
# COMPACT_ATOMS: atom_id res chain seq x y z
N MET A 1 7.28 -18.63 -19.19
CA MET A 1 6.35 -18.77 -18.01
C MET A 1 5.68 -20.14 -17.97
N ALA A 2 5.14 -20.69 -19.06
CA ALA A 2 4.47 -22.00 -19.04
C ALA A 2 5.30 -23.16 -18.44
N ASN A 3 6.61 -23.18 -18.65
CA ASN A 3 7.50 -24.22 -18.11
C ASN A 3 7.69 -24.16 -16.58
N TYR A 4 7.25 -23.07 -15.93
CA TYR A 4 7.42 -22.82 -14.50
C TYR A 4 6.11 -22.87 -13.71
N ILE A 5 5.04 -23.42 -14.33
CA ILE A 5 3.78 -23.67 -13.64
C ILE A 5 4.05 -24.67 -12.49
N ASP A 6 3.43 -24.41 -11.33
CA ASP A 6 3.60 -25.17 -10.08
C ASP A 6 5.00 -25.07 -9.43
N MET A 7 5.91 -24.28 -9.95
CA MET A 7 7.18 -24.00 -9.30
C MET A 7 7.03 -22.97 -8.16
N PRO A 8 7.80 -23.10 -7.07
CA PRO A 8 7.92 -22.01 -6.11
C PRO A 8 8.39 -20.72 -6.80
N LEU A 9 7.81 -19.56 -6.45
CA LEU A 9 8.16 -18.28 -7.11
C LEU A 9 9.66 -17.92 -7.00
N THR A 10 10.34 -18.43 -5.99
CA THR A 10 11.79 -18.30 -5.80
C THR A 10 12.62 -19.17 -6.76
N LYS A 11 11.97 -20.06 -7.51
CA LYS A 11 12.59 -20.89 -8.58
C LYS A 11 12.16 -20.44 -9.98
N VAL A 12 11.24 -19.47 -10.08
CA VAL A 12 10.82 -18.87 -11.35
C VAL A 12 11.79 -17.77 -11.72
N PRO A 13 12.40 -17.76 -12.91
CA PRO A 13 13.26 -16.66 -13.35
C PRO A 13 12.53 -15.32 -13.32
N ASP A 14 13.25 -14.27 -12.97
CA ASP A 14 12.70 -12.92 -13.00
C ASP A 14 12.51 -12.46 -14.46
N PRO A 15 11.27 -12.16 -14.90
CA PRO A 15 11.00 -11.71 -16.26
C PRO A 15 11.56 -10.30 -16.55
N PHE A 16 11.91 -9.55 -15.52
CA PHE A 16 12.46 -8.19 -15.63
C PHE A 16 13.99 -8.18 -15.62
N GLY A 17 14.64 -9.31 -15.27
CA GLY A 17 16.10 -9.43 -15.22
C GLY A 17 16.79 -8.61 -14.13
N THR A 18 16.05 -8.16 -13.12
CA THR A 18 16.56 -7.29 -12.04
C THR A 18 16.90 -8.05 -10.77
N ALA A 19 16.48 -9.32 -10.67
CA ALA A 19 16.70 -10.16 -9.50
C ALA A 19 16.95 -11.64 -9.93
N PRO A 20 17.51 -12.47 -9.03
CA PRO A 20 17.75 -13.89 -9.32
C PRO A 20 16.48 -14.70 -9.60
N SER A 21 15.34 -14.26 -9.06
CA SER A 21 14.04 -14.92 -9.25
C SER A 21 12.88 -13.93 -9.17
N TYR A 22 11.74 -14.33 -9.71
CA TYR A 22 10.51 -13.54 -9.62
C TYR A 22 10.04 -13.35 -8.16
N GLY A 23 10.25 -14.35 -7.30
CA GLY A 23 10.01 -14.20 -5.86
C GLY A 23 10.90 -13.13 -5.24
N MET A 24 12.19 -13.13 -5.54
CA MET A 24 13.14 -12.13 -5.03
C MET A 24 12.84 -10.73 -5.57
N HIS A 25 12.48 -10.61 -6.86
CA HIS A 25 12.05 -9.33 -7.44
C HIS A 25 10.90 -8.69 -6.62
N ASN A 26 9.86 -9.47 -6.32
CA ASN A 26 8.73 -8.94 -5.53
C ASN A 26 9.13 -8.62 -4.09
N ASN A 27 10.00 -9.43 -3.48
CA ASN A 27 10.50 -9.18 -2.13
C ASN A 27 11.30 -7.87 -2.06
N LEU A 28 12.20 -7.63 -3.02
CA LEU A 28 12.99 -6.39 -3.10
C LEU A 28 12.09 -5.16 -3.30
N ARG A 29 11.04 -5.27 -4.13
CA ARG A 29 10.07 -4.18 -4.28
C ARG A 29 9.32 -3.87 -2.99
N LEU A 30 8.91 -4.91 -2.24
CA LEU A 30 8.27 -4.72 -0.94
C LEU A 30 9.21 -4.05 0.06
N GLN A 31 10.48 -4.50 0.13
CA GLN A 31 11.48 -3.91 1.01
C GLN A 31 11.74 -2.44 0.64
N ALA A 32 11.96 -2.14 -0.64
CA ALA A 32 12.16 -0.76 -1.11
C ALA A 32 10.96 0.15 -0.76
N PHE A 33 9.73 -0.39 -0.82
CA PHE A 33 8.54 0.33 -0.36
C PHE A 33 8.58 0.62 1.14
N LEU A 34 8.88 -0.39 1.97
CA LEU A 34 8.95 -0.23 3.42
C LEU A 34 10.07 0.74 3.84
N ASP A 35 11.23 0.65 3.18
CA ASP A 35 12.37 1.54 3.39
C ASP A 35 12.03 2.99 3.02
N GLY A 36 11.29 3.20 1.93
CA GLY A 36 10.81 4.52 1.49
C GLY A 36 9.87 5.20 2.48
N PHE A 37 9.20 4.42 3.34
CA PHE A 37 8.36 4.93 4.44
C PHE A 37 9.11 4.99 5.77
N GLY A 38 10.36 4.55 5.83
CA GLY A 38 11.17 4.55 7.05
C GLY A 38 10.72 3.52 8.10
N PHE A 39 9.99 2.46 7.70
CA PHE A 39 9.57 1.43 8.63
C PHE A 39 10.76 0.58 9.10
N ALA A 40 10.86 0.36 10.40
CA ALA A 40 11.74 -0.65 10.96
C ALA A 40 11.05 -2.03 10.88
N TYR A 41 11.68 -2.99 10.23
CA TYR A 41 11.15 -4.35 10.08
C TYR A 41 12.28 -5.39 10.00
N GLU A 42 11.94 -6.64 10.27
CA GLU A 42 12.80 -7.79 10.01
C GLU A 42 12.19 -8.59 8.85
N PHE A 43 12.89 -8.65 7.72
CA PHE A 43 12.42 -9.41 6.56
C PHE A 43 12.69 -10.90 6.75
N LYS A 44 11.64 -11.74 6.68
CA LYS A 44 11.73 -13.20 6.72
C LYS A 44 11.33 -13.79 5.37
N SER A 45 12.29 -14.38 4.68
CA SER A 45 12.04 -15.16 3.47
C SER A 45 11.41 -16.49 3.81
N SER A 46 10.19 -16.70 3.33
CA SER A 46 9.48 -17.97 3.56
C SER A 46 10.24 -19.19 3.06
N THR A 47 10.85 -19.09 1.88
CA THR A 47 11.65 -20.16 1.30
C THR A 47 12.86 -20.49 2.18
N GLU A 48 13.55 -19.45 2.68
CA GLU A 48 14.71 -19.63 3.58
C GLU A 48 14.27 -20.26 4.88
N CYS A 49 13.20 -19.78 5.51
CA CYS A 49 12.69 -20.41 6.74
C CYS A 49 12.34 -21.88 6.57
N TYR A 50 11.76 -22.27 5.43
CA TYR A 50 11.50 -23.68 5.12
C TYR A 50 12.79 -24.47 4.89
N THR A 51 13.77 -23.95 4.19
CA THR A 51 15.00 -24.67 3.82
C THR A 51 16.05 -24.70 4.93
N ASN A 52 16.09 -23.67 5.77
CA ASN A 52 17.04 -23.56 6.87
C ASN A 52 16.56 -24.30 8.15
N GLY A 53 15.29 -24.77 8.16
CA GLY A 53 14.73 -25.50 9.27
C GLY A 53 14.05 -24.64 10.34
N ASP A 54 13.89 -23.33 10.11
CA ASP A 54 13.20 -22.42 11.05
C ASP A 54 11.75 -22.89 11.35
N PHE A 55 11.13 -23.55 10.40
CA PHE A 55 9.78 -24.07 10.53
C PHE A 55 9.70 -25.56 10.91
N ASP A 56 10.83 -26.29 10.93
CA ASP A 56 10.84 -27.77 11.04
C ASP A 56 10.12 -28.27 12.28
N THR A 57 10.41 -27.71 13.46
CA THR A 57 9.71 -28.08 14.70
C THR A 57 8.20 -27.91 14.60
N THR A 58 7.74 -26.83 13.95
CA THR A 58 6.30 -26.58 13.81
C THR A 58 5.69 -27.44 12.70
N LEU A 59 6.42 -27.76 11.64
CA LEU A 59 5.99 -28.70 10.60
C LEU A 59 5.77 -30.12 11.16
N ILE A 60 6.66 -30.60 12.03
CA ILE A 60 6.46 -31.87 12.76
C ILE A 60 5.20 -31.79 13.62
N ARG A 61 4.98 -30.67 14.33
CA ARG A 61 3.75 -30.48 15.11
C ARG A 61 2.49 -30.46 14.25
N VAL A 62 2.54 -29.88 13.02
CA VAL A 62 1.44 -29.98 12.04
C VAL A 62 1.16 -31.44 11.67
N LEU A 63 2.21 -32.23 11.50
CA LEU A 63 2.07 -33.66 11.20
C LEU A 63 1.47 -34.47 12.37
N GLU A 64 1.90 -34.20 13.60
CA GLU A 64 1.35 -34.78 14.83
C GLU A 64 -0.15 -34.49 15.03
N HIS A 65 -0.58 -33.28 14.58
CA HIS A 65 -1.98 -32.83 14.70
C HIS A 65 -2.75 -32.91 13.37
N TYR A 66 -2.29 -33.75 12.43
CA TYR A 66 -2.84 -33.85 11.09
C TYR A 66 -4.35 -34.01 11.10
N ASP A 67 -4.88 -34.98 11.86
CA ASP A 67 -6.32 -35.29 11.91
C ASP A 67 -7.14 -34.12 12.49
N ALA A 68 -6.61 -33.45 13.51
CA ALA A 68 -7.26 -32.27 14.07
C ALA A 68 -7.36 -31.15 13.05
N ILE A 69 -6.32 -30.94 12.24
CA ILE A 69 -6.30 -29.93 11.16
C ILE A 69 -7.28 -30.37 10.06
N MET A 70 -7.32 -31.63 9.69
CA MET A 70 -8.30 -32.18 8.74
C MET A 70 -9.72 -31.89 9.19
N ALA A 71 -10.04 -32.16 10.47
CA ALA A 71 -11.36 -31.91 11.06
C ALA A 71 -11.77 -30.44 11.01
N ILE A 72 -10.81 -29.50 11.12
CA ILE A 72 -11.04 -28.05 10.98
C ILE A 72 -11.28 -27.67 9.51
N MET A 73 -10.51 -28.24 8.60
CA MET A 73 -10.47 -27.79 7.21
C MET A 73 -11.54 -28.41 6.33
N LEU A 74 -11.78 -29.72 6.43
CA LEU A 74 -12.70 -30.46 5.54
C LEU A 74 -14.11 -29.85 5.47
N PRO A 75 -14.75 -29.45 6.60
CA PRO A 75 -16.09 -28.85 6.55
C PRO A 75 -16.17 -27.53 5.76
N THR A 76 -15.03 -26.89 5.50
CA THR A 76 -14.97 -25.61 4.77
C THR A 76 -14.77 -25.79 3.27
N LEU A 77 -14.65 -27.04 2.79
CA LEU A 77 -14.30 -27.35 1.41
C LEU A 77 -15.47 -28.05 0.71
N GLY A 78 -15.58 -27.86 -0.60
CA GLY A 78 -16.50 -28.64 -1.44
C GLY A 78 -16.09 -30.14 -1.52
N LEU A 79 -17.04 -31.03 -1.81
CA LEU A 79 -16.86 -32.48 -1.80
C LEU A 79 -15.66 -32.97 -2.62
N GLU A 80 -15.46 -32.42 -3.81
CA GLU A 80 -14.34 -32.77 -4.67
C GLU A 80 -13.01 -32.47 -3.99
N ARG A 81 -12.92 -31.29 -3.39
CA ARG A 81 -11.71 -30.84 -2.71
C ARG A 81 -11.43 -31.55 -1.40
N GLN A 82 -12.49 -32.01 -0.71
CA GLN A 82 -12.35 -32.83 0.51
C GLN A 82 -11.63 -34.16 0.23
N ALA A 83 -11.87 -34.79 -0.93
CA ALA A 83 -11.28 -36.06 -1.30
C ALA A 83 -9.77 -36.01 -1.54
N THR A 84 -9.23 -34.82 -1.83
CA THR A 84 -7.81 -34.63 -2.20
C THR A 84 -7.07 -33.70 -1.26
N TYR A 85 -7.75 -33.15 -0.25
CA TYR A 85 -7.12 -32.20 0.66
C TYR A 85 -6.08 -32.86 1.56
N SER A 86 -4.94 -32.22 1.70
CA SER A 86 -3.93 -32.45 2.74
C SER A 86 -3.35 -31.12 3.17
N PRO A 87 -2.98 -30.92 4.44
CA PRO A 87 -2.22 -29.74 4.87
C PRO A 87 -0.89 -29.58 4.12
N PHE A 88 -0.27 -30.69 3.71
CA PHE A 88 1.04 -30.71 3.07
C PHE A 88 0.94 -30.78 1.55
N PHE A 89 1.79 -30.00 0.90
CA PHE A 89 2.11 -30.10 -0.52
C PHE A 89 3.56 -30.60 -0.67
N PRO A 90 3.77 -31.84 -1.10
CA PRO A 90 5.11 -32.31 -1.44
C PRO A 90 5.74 -31.47 -2.55
N ILE A 91 7.06 -31.28 -2.47
CA ILE A 91 7.84 -30.72 -3.58
C ILE A 91 8.51 -31.89 -4.28
N CYS A 92 8.17 -32.10 -5.57
CA CYS A 92 8.71 -33.20 -6.36
C CYS A 92 10.24 -33.13 -6.39
N PRO A 93 10.97 -34.15 -5.92
CA PRO A 93 12.43 -34.13 -5.92
C PRO A 93 13.04 -34.08 -7.33
N ASP A 94 12.33 -34.63 -8.32
CA ASP A 94 12.80 -34.74 -9.69
C ASP A 94 12.62 -33.43 -10.46
N THR A 95 11.52 -32.67 -10.19
CA THR A 95 11.14 -31.50 -10.97
C THR A 95 11.15 -30.20 -10.19
N GLY A 96 11.16 -30.24 -8.86
CA GLY A 96 11.03 -29.10 -7.97
C GLY A 96 9.63 -28.47 -7.93
N ARG A 97 8.63 -29.10 -8.55
CA ARG A 97 7.25 -28.61 -8.58
C ARG A 97 6.50 -28.93 -7.26
N VAL A 98 5.65 -28.03 -6.86
CA VAL A 98 4.73 -28.21 -5.75
C VAL A 98 3.57 -29.09 -6.18
N LEU A 99 3.40 -30.22 -5.55
CA LEU A 99 2.39 -31.21 -5.94
C LEU A 99 1.12 -31.08 -5.09
N GLN A 100 -0.03 -31.02 -5.74
CA GLN A 100 -1.32 -31.21 -5.10
C GLN A 100 -1.64 -32.72 -5.05
N ALA A 101 -0.87 -33.45 -4.25
CA ALA A 101 -0.95 -34.90 -4.17
C ALA A 101 -1.83 -35.34 -3.02
N LYS A 102 -2.47 -36.52 -3.19
CA LYS A 102 -3.21 -37.18 -2.11
C LYS A 102 -2.22 -37.82 -1.15
N VAL A 103 -2.25 -37.40 0.10
CA VAL A 103 -1.52 -38.07 1.20
C VAL A 103 -2.30 -39.30 1.63
N VAL A 104 -1.63 -40.44 1.72
CA VAL A 104 -2.21 -41.74 2.06
C VAL A 104 -1.77 -42.26 3.43
N GLU A 105 -0.60 -41.83 3.91
CA GLU A 105 -0.07 -42.18 5.21
C GLU A 105 0.70 -41.02 5.83
N GLN A 106 0.69 -40.91 7.16
CA GLN A 106 1.44 -39.95 7.95
C GLN A 106 2.27 -40.70 8.99
N ASN A 107 3.55 -40.34 9.12
CA ASN A 107 4.43 -40.91 10.13
C ASN A 107 5.10 -39.80 10.95
N PRO A 108 4.44 -39.34 12.03
CA PRO A 108 5.00 -38.28 12.86
C PRO A 108 6.36 -38.64 13.50
N ALA A 109 6.55 -39.91 13.85
CA ALA A 109 7.81 -40.36 14.47
C ALA A 109 9.00 -40.28 13.51
N ALA A 110 8.78 -40.49 12.21
CA ALA A 110 9.78 -40.35 11.16
C ALA A 110 9.80 -38.96 10.54
N GLY A 111 8.80 -38.12 10.81
CA GLY A 111 8.64 -36.80 10.16
C GLY A 111 8.32 -36.88 8.67
N THR A 112 7.60 -37.92 8.23
CA THR A 112 7.34 -38.21 6.82
C THR A 112 5.84 -38.33 6.52
N ILE A 113 5.50 -38.11 5.25
CA ILE A 113 4.21 -38.44 4.64
C ILE A 113 4.44 -39.34 3.44
N SER A 114 3.49 -40.26 3.18
CA SER A 114 3.41 -41.02 1.92
C SER A 114 2.32 -40.40 1.04
N TYR A 115 2.62 -40.15 -0.21
CA TYR A 115 1.69 -39.52 -1.15
C TYR A 115 1.65 -40.28 -2.48
N ILE A 116 0.54 -40.18 -3.19
CA ILE A 116 0.41 -40.69 -4.56
C ILE A 116 0.97 -39.63 -5.51
N ASP A 117 2.03 -39.97 -6.24
CA ASP A 117 2.60 -39.09 -7.25
C ASP A 117 1.59 -38.88 -8.41
N PRO A 118 1.14 -37.65 -8.65
CA PRO A 118 0.13 -37.38 -9.69
C PRO A 118 0.57 -37.75 -11.11
N ALA A 119 1.88 -37.81 -11.36
CA ALA A 119 2.42 -38.09 -12.68
C ALA A 119 2.55 -39.58 -12.97
N THR A 120 2.90 -40.41 -11.95
CA THR A 120 3.17 -41.85 -12.12
C THR A 120 2.12 -42.74 -11.48
N GLY A 121 1.39 -42.27 -10.47
CA GLY A 121 0.47 -43.04 -9.66
C GLY A 121 1.18 -43.84 -8.57
N ASP A 122 2.49 -43.76 -8.44
CA ASP A 122 3.26 -44.50 -7.43
C ASP A 122 3.12 -43.86 -6.04
N ILE A 123 3.27 -44.65 -5.00
CA ILE A 123 3.39 -44.11 -3.64
C ILE A 123 4.85 -43.72 -3.40
N ARG A 124 5.05 -42.52 -2.93
CA ARG A 124 6.37 -41.98 -2.57
C ARG A 124 6.34 -41.42 -1.15
N ASP A 125 7.43 -41.66 -0.42
CA ASP A 125 7.66 -41.09 0.90
C ASP A 125 8.47 -39.82 0.80
N ILE A 126 8.14 -38.82 1.63
CA ILE A 126 8.87 -37.55 1.70
C ILE A 126 8.85 -37.00 3.12
N GLU A 127 9.97 -36.42 3.55
CA GLU A 127 10.04 -35.69 4.80
C GLU A 127 9.27 -34.37 4.70
N VAL A 128 8.61 -33.98 5.78
CA VAL A 128 7.84 -32.70 5.80
C VAL A 128 8.73 -31.49 6.08
N THR A 129 9.99 -31.68 6.44
CA THR A 129 10.99 -30.70 6.88
C THR A 129 12.00 -30.37 5.78
N GLY A 130 12.93 -29.43 6.06
CA GLY A 130 14.04 -29.08 5.17
C GLY A 130 13.62 -28.55 3.81
N GLY A 131 12.44 -27.95 3.70
CA GLY A 131 11.92 -27.42 2.45
C GLY A 131 11.44 -28.44 1.44
N LYS A 132 11.31 -29.73 1.82
CA LYS A 132 10.82 -30.81 0.95
C LYS A 132 9.30 -30.80 0.78
N CYS A 133 8.58 -30.21 1.75
CA CYS A 133 7.16 -29.92 1.67
C CYS A 133 6.90 -28.45 1.95
N LYS A 134 5.79 -27.94 1.47
CA LYS A 134 5.18 -26.70 1.95
C LYS A 134 3.77 -26.95 2.42
N LEU A 135 3.23 -26.05 3.25
CA LEU A 135 1.84 -26.14 3.70
C LEU A 135 0.86 -25.43 2.77
N GLN A 136 -0.40 -25.86 2.80
CA GLN A 136 -1.50 -25.12 2.21
C GLN A 136 -1.78 -23.82 2.98
N TRP A 137 -2.27 -22.81 2.28
CA TRP A 137 -2.42 -21.42 2.72
C TRP A 137 -2.82 -21.21 4.18
N LYS A 138 -3.96 -21.74 4.61
CA LYS A 138 -4.48 -21.49 5.96
C LYS A 138 -3.66 -22.21 7.04
N CYS A 139 -3.15 -23.40 6.72
CA CYS A 139 -2.27 -24.14 7.59
C CYS A 139 -0.87 -23.51 7.65
N ASP A 140 -0.34 -23.07 6.52
CA ASP A 140 0.93 -22.33 6.42
C ASP A 140 0.89 -21.03 7.24
N TRP A 141 -0.21 -20.31 7.18
CA TRP A 141 -0.38 -19.08 7.95
C TRP A 141 -0.39 -19.34 9.45
N ALA A 142 -1.16 -20.34 9.90
CA ALA A 142 -1.18 -20.78 11.30
C ALA A 142 0.20 -21.28 11.79
N MET A 143 0.88 -22.06 10.96
CA MET A 143 2.24 -22.55 11.25
C MET A 143 3.21 -21.41 11.45
N ARG A 144 3.19 -20.38 10.59
CA ARG A 144 4.04 -19.18 10.73
C ARG A 144 3.75 -18.42 12.00
N TRP A 145 2.49 -18.25 12.39
CA TRP A 145 2.14 -17.60 13.64
C TRP A 145 2.76 -18.30 14.84
N VAL A 146 2.74 -19.64 14.83
CA VAL A 146 3.35 -20.45 15.91
C VAL A 146 4.87 -20.39 15.86
N ALA A 147 5.46 -20.58 14.68
CA ALA A 147 6.92 -20.68 14.53
C ALA A 147 7.64 -19.37 14.78
N LEU A 148 7.01 -18.24 14.39
CA LEU A 148 7.59 -16.90 14.52
C LEU A 148 7.12 -16.15 15.76
N GLY A 149 6.19 -16.72 16.56
CA GLY A 149 5.67 -16.08 17.77
C GLY A 149 4.92 -14.78 17.47
N VAL A 150 4.01 -14.81 16.47
CA VAL A 150 3.28 -13.61 16.04
C VAL A 150 2.20 -13.25 17.05
N ASP A 151 2.28 -12.05 17.63
CA ASP A 151 1.33 -11.54 18.62
C ASP A 151 0.19 -10.74 17.98
N TYR A 152 0.43 -10.12 16.83
CA TYR A 152 -0.55 -9.27 16.14
C TYR A 152 -0.46 -9.42 14.62
N GLU A 153 -1.63 -9.55 13.96
CA GLU A 153 -1.76 -9.68 12.51
C GLU A 153 -2.90 -8.82 11.97
N MET A 154 -2.65 -8.05 10.92
CA MET A 154 -3.70 -7.30 10.23
C MET A 154 -4.04 -7.95 8.89
N SER A 155 -5.33 -7.99 8.55
CA SER A 155 -5.78 -8.59 7.29
C SER A 155 -6.94 -7.81 6.66
N GLY A 156 -7.06 -7.90 5.34
CA GLY A 156 -8.24 -7.42 4.64
C GLY A 156 -9.48 -8.24 5.00
N LYS A 157 -10.66 -7.65 4.91
CA LYS A 157 -11.93 -8.32 5.24
C LYS A 157 -12.21 -9.58 4.41
N ASP A 158 -11.66 -9.69 3.23
CA ASP A 158 -11.75 -10.86 2.35
C ASP A 158 -10.97 -12.07 2.88
N LEU A 159 -10.12 -11.88 3.90
CA LEU A 159 -9.38 -12.93 4.58
C LEU A 159 -9.98 -13.35 5.94
N ILE A 160 -11.10 -12.79 6.37
CA ILE A 160 -11.72 -13.08 7.68
C ILE A 160 -11.90 -14.59 7.90
N GLU A 161 -12.47 -15.30 6.93
CA GLU A 161 -12.66 -16.74 7.02
C GLU A 161 -11.32 -17.50 7.11
N SER A 162 -10.28 -17.00 6.43
CA SER A 162 -8.94 -17.59 6.51
C SER A 162 -8.33 -17.38 7.90
N VAL A 163 -8.47 -16.17 8.47
CA VAL A 163 -8.02 -15.86 9.84
C VAL A 163 -8.72 -16.76 10.86
N ILE A 164 -10.05 -16.95 10.73
CA ILE A 164 -10.83 -17.81 11.63
C ILE A 164 -10.30 -19.25 11.58
N GLN A 165 -10.07 -19.80 10.39
CA GLN A 165 -9.57 -21.17 10.25
C GLN A 165 -8.12 -21.30 10.72
N SER A 166 -7.24 -20.37 10.34
CA SER A 166 -5.86 -20.35 10.81
C SER A 166 -5.78 -20.22 12.33
N SER A 167 -6.65 -19.42 12.97
CA SER A 167 -6.72 -19.30 14.43
C SER A 167 -7.13 -20.62 15.11
N LYS A 168 -8.03 -21.40 14.50
CA LYS A 168 -8.39 -22.75 15.02
C LYS A 168 -7.21 -23.70 14.89
N ILE A 169 -6.51 -23.67 13.76
CA ILE A 169 -5.32 -24.49 13.52
C ILE A 169 -4.21 -24.13 14.50
N THR A 170 -3.94 -22.84 14.71
CA THR A 170 -2.95 -22.35 15.68
C THR A 170 -3.20 -22.91 17.08
N ARG A 171 -4.46 -22.91 17.53
CA ARG A 171 -4.85 -23.50 18.82
C ARG A 171 -4.68 -25.03 18.84
N ALA A 172 -5.00 -25.71 17.75
CA ALA A 172 -4.78 -27.16 17.62
C ALA A 172 -3.29 -27.50 17.69
N LEU A 173 -2.42 -26.62 17.19
CA LEU A 173 -0.97 -26.73 17.32
C LEU A 173 -0.44 -26.34 18.72
N GLY A 174 -1.32 -26.01 19.69
CA GLY A 174 -0.94 -25.61 21.03
C GLY A 174 -0.38 -24.16 21.11
N GLY A 175 -0.55 -23.37 20.07
CA GLY A 175 -0.18 -21.95 20.02
C GLY A 175 -1.34 -21.02 20.40
N MET A 176 -1.02 -19.74 20.55
CA MET A 176 -1.98 -18.67 20.75
C MET A 176 -2.17 -17.92 19.42
N ALA A 177 -3.42 -17.80 18.96
CA ALA A 177 -3.72 -17.04 17.76
C ALA A 177 -3.46 -15.54 18.03
N PRO A 178 -2.84 -14.80 17.07
CA PRO A 178 -2.55 -13.38 17.24
C PRO A 178 -3.83 -12.58 17.44
N ALA A 179 -3.71 -11.48 18.21
CA ALA A 179 -4.69 -10.41 18.15
C ALA A 179 -4.66 -9.77 16.77
N GLY A 180 -5.75 -9.11 16.35
CA GLY A 180 -5.71 -8.52 15.02
C GLY A 180 -6.88 -7.60 14.71
N ILE A 181 -6.78 -6.92 13.58
CA ILE A 181 -7.82 -6.08 13.01
C ILE A 181 -8.04 -6.45 11.55
N SER A 182 -9.30 -6.51 11.15
CA SER A 182 -9.68 -6.59 9.74
C SER A 182 -9.97 -5.20 9.20
N TYR A 183 -9.30 -4.83 8.10
CA TYR A 183 -9.54 -3.57 7.41
C TYR A 183 -10.40 -3.76 6.16
N GLU A 184 -11.10 -2.69 5.79
CA GLU A 184 -11.99 -2.66 4.63
C GLU A 184 -11.23 -2.54 3.32
N LEU A 185 -11.93 -2.85 2.24
CA LEU A 185 -11.42 -2.72 0.88
C LEU A 185 -11.42 -1.26 0.43
N PHE A 186 -10.54 -0.94 -0.50
CA PHE A 186 -10.58 0.33 -1.22
C PHE A 186 -11.52 0.24 -2.42
N LEU A 187 -12.20 1.35 -2.67
CA LEU A 187 -13.12 1.54 -3.79
C LEU A 187 -12.54 2.59 -4.74
N ASP A 188 -12.85 2.48 -6.02
CA ASP A 188 -12.51 3.51 -6.98
C ASP A 188 -13.41 4.76 -6.84
N GLU A 189 -13.27 5.73 -7.73
CA GLU A 189 -14.07 6.97 -7.74
C GLU A 189 -15.58 6.72 -7.89
N ASN A 190 -15.97 5.62 -8.55
CA ASN A 190 -17.36 5.23 -8.76
C ASN A 190 -17.93 4.40 -7.59
N GLY A 191 -17.10 4.04 -6.61
CA GLY A 191 -17.48 3.19 -5.48
C GLY A 191 -17.43 1.69 -5.81
N GLU A 192 -16.77 1.29 -6.89
CA GLU A 192 -16.53 -0.10 -7.24
C GLU A 192 -15.25 -0.62 -6.58
N LYS A 193 -15.21 -1.93 -6.30
CA LYS A 193 -14.01 -2.57 -5.72
C LYS A 193 -12.82 -2.41 -6.67
N ILE A 194 -11.71 -1.89 -6.14
CA ILE A 194 -10.43 -1.85 -6.84
C ILE A 194 -9.91 -3.28 -7.05
N SER A 195 -9.52 -3.58 -8.29
CA SER A 195 -8.90 -4.86 -8.62
C SER A 195 -7.80 -4.72 -9.67
N LYS A 196 -6.75 -5.55 -9.55
CA LYS A 196 -5.63 -5.57 -10.49
C LYS A 196 -6.06 -5.89 -11.93
N SER A 197 -7.08 -6.73 -12.09
CA SER A 197 -7.60 -7.11 -13.42
C SER A 197 -8.35 -6.00 -14.12
N LYS A 198 -8.98 -5.08 -13.37
CA LYS A 198 -9.66 -3.90 -13.92
C LYS A 198 -8.71 -2.74 -14.18
N GLY A 199 -7.55 -2.70 -13.49
CA GLY A 199 -6.61 -1.58 -13.58
C GLY A 199 -7.17 -0.25 -13.06
N ASN A 200 -8.20 -0.29 -12.20
CA ASN A 200 -8.89 0.88 -11.65
C ASN A 200 -8.34 1.32 -10.29
N GLY A 201 -7.13 0.92 -9.95
CA GLY A 201 -6.48 1.25 -8.68
C GLY A 201 -5.43 2.34 -8.83
N LEU A 202 -5.25 3.11 -7.77
CA LEU A 202 -4.14 4.02 -7.59
C LEU A 202 -2.97 3.23 -6.98
N SER A 203 -1.79 3.30 -7.57
CA SER A 203 -0.59 2.70 -6.99
C SER A 203 0.03 3.60 -5.92
N VAL A 204 0.96 3.05 -5.13
CA VAL A 204 1.73 3.85 -4.18
C VAL A 204 2.61 4.86 -4.90
N GLU A 205 3.22 4.46 -6.00
CA GLU A 205 4.03 5.31 -6.85
C GLU A 205 3.22 6.49 -7.41
N ASP A 206 1.96 6.26 -7.79
CA ASP A 206 1.05 7.33 -8.22
C ASP A 206 0.77 8.31 -7.07
N TRP A 207 0.52 7.81 -5.85
CA TRP A 207 0.33 8.69 -4.70
C TRP A 207 1.57 9.55 -4.44
N LEU A 208 2.75 8.92 -4.38
CA LEU A 208 4.01 9.59 -4.07
C LEU A 208 4.46 10.60 -5.15
N ARG A 209 3.86 10.57 -6.32
CA ARG A 209 4.06 11.59 -7.36
C ARG A 209 3.36 12.92 -7.04
N TYR A 210 2.29 12.89 -6.22
CA TYR A 210 1.42 14.04 -5.97
C TYR A 210 1.21 14.35 -4.48
N GLY A 211 1.74 13.52 -3.60
CA GLY A 211 1.59 13.65 -2.15
C GLY A 211 2.71 12.96 -1.39
N SER A 212 2.86 13.33 -0.13
CA SER A 212 3.92 12.80 0.73
C SER A 212 3.62 11.39 1.26
N PRO A 213 4.65 10.61 1.65
CA PRO A 213 4.48 9.34 2.35
C PRO A 213 3.63 9.48 3.61
N GLU A 214 3.82 10.57 4.36
CA GLU A 214 3.09 10.85 5.60
C GLU A 214 1.59 11.06 5.34
N SER A 215 1.23 11.73 4.23
CA SER A 215 -0.18 11.89 3.84
C SER A 215 -0.81 10.54 3.45
N LEU A 216 -0.09 9.66 2.76
CA LEU A 216 -0.56 8.30 2.49
C LEU A 216 -0.73 7.51 3.78
N SER A 217 0.22 7.61 4.72
CA SER A 217 0.12 6.97 6.03
C SER A 217 -1.12 7.43 6.79
N LEU A 218 -1.44 8.73 6.77
CA LEU A 218 -2.68 9.27 7.35
C LEU A 218 -3.92 8.69 6.68
N PHE A 219 -3.94 8.64 5.34
CA PHE A 219 -5.05 8.06 4.59
C PHE A 219 -5.26 6.59 4.96
N MET A 220 -4.19 5.82 5.07
CA MET A 220 -4.26 4.39 5.42
C MET A 220 -4.69 4.17 6.88
N TYR A 221 -4.13 4.94 7.82
CA TYR A 221 -4.42 4.86 9.25
C TYR A 221 -5.86 5.26 9.59
N GLY A 222 -6.39 6.31 8.93
CA GLY A 222 -7.73 6.84 9.22
C GLY A 222 -8.85 5.83 8.92
N GLN A 223 -9.70 5.52 9.91
CA GLN A 223 -10.92 4.70 9.77
C GLN A 223 -10.73 3.36 9.01
N PRO A 224 -9.85 2.46 9.45
CA PRO A 224 -9.50 1.25 8.71
C PRO A 224 -10.68 0.27 8.52
N LYS A 225 -11.70 0.36 9.37
CA LYS A 225 -12.93 -0.47 9.29
C LYS A 225 -14.00 0.08 8.34
N ARG A 226 -13.73 1.19 7.63
CA ARG A 226 -14.64 1.80 6.68
C ARG A 226 -14.06 1.72 5.27
N ALA A 227 -14.87 1.27 4.31
CA ALA A 227 -14.49 1.31 2.91
C ALA A 227 -14.25 2.76 2.47
N LYS A 228 -13.09 3.02 1.88
CA LYS A 228 -12.66 4.35 1.43
C LYS A 228 -12.49 4.36 -0.08
N ARG A 229 -12.85 5.48 -0.70
CA ARG A 229 -12.55 5.70 -2.11
C ARG A 229 -11.09 6.13 -2.25
N LEU A 230 -10.35 5.48 -3.13
CA LEU A 230 -8.94 5.74 -3.41
C LEU A 230 -8.80 6.09 -4.90
N TYR A 231 -8.70 7.39 -5.19
CA TYR A 231 -8.55 7.98 -6.50
C TYR A 231 -7.79 9.30 -6.40
N PHE A 232 -7.39 9.90 -7.49
CA PHE A 232 -6.44 11.02 -7.48
C PHE A 232 -6.91 12.24 -6.65
N ASP A 233 -8.19 12.61 -6.69
CA ASP A 233 -8.69 13.81 -5.98
C ASP A 233 -8.70 13.67 -4.45
N VAL A 234 -8.48 12.47 -3.89
CA VAL A 234 -8.35 12.33 -2.43
C VAL A 234 -6.96 12.76 -1.95
N ILE A 235 -5.93 12.75 -2.81
CA ILE A 235 -4.56 13.08 -2.44
C ILE A 235 -4.45 14.52 -1.92
N PRO A 236 -4.89 15.56 -2.65
CA PRO A 236 -4.80 16.93 -2.18
C PRO A 236 -5.49 17.16 -0.83
N LYS A 237 -6.68 16.58 -0.67
CA LYS A 237 -7.45 16.68 0.57
C LYS A 237 -6.71 16.05 1.76
N THR A 238 -6.12 14.89 1.53
CA THR A 238 -5.39 14.18 2.59
C THR A 238 -4.08 14.89 2.94
N VAL A 239 -3.42 15.52 1.98
CA VAL A 239 -2.25 16.36 2.26
C VAL A 239 -2.65 17.55 3.15
N ASP A 240 -3.71 18.27 2.81
CA ASP A 240 -4.20 19.37 3.65
C ASP A 240 -4.66 18.89 5.04
N GLU A 241 -5.33 17.74 5.13
CA GLU A 241 -5.72 17.12 6.39
C GLU A 241 -4.51 16.79 7.27
N TYR A 242 -3.44 16.26 6.67
CA TYR A 242 -2.19 15.99 7.38
C TYR A 242 -1.62 17.26 8.04
N TYR A 243 -1.50 18.37 7.29
CA TYR A 243 -0.99 19.62 7.84
C TYR A 243 -1.93 20.30 8.83
N GLN A 244 -3.24 20.09 8.70
CA GLN A 244 -4.21 20.50 9.74
C GLN A 244 -4.01 19.74 11.04
N HIS A 245 -3.79 18.44 11.00
CA HIS A 245 -3.45 17.64 12.18
C HIS A 245 -2.11 18.07 12.79
N LEU A 246 -1.12 18.33 11.95
CA LEU A 246 0.20 18.80 12.37
C LEU A 246 0.11 20.14 13.12
N GLY A 247 -0.62 21.10 12.56
CA GLY A 247 -0.81 22.43 13.18
C GLY A 247 -1.55 22.39 14.52
N LYS A 248 -2.38 21.37 14.77
CA LYS A 248 -3.06 21.20 16.05
C LYS A 248 -2.13 20.73 17.17
N LEU A 249 -1.09 19.95 16.85
CA LEU A 249 -0.19 19.35 17.86
C LEU A 249 0.46 20.37 18.78
N THR A 250 0.74 21.59 18.30
CA THR A 250 1.38 22.64 19.10
C THR A 250 0.50 23.18 20.23
N ASN A 251 -0.82 22.98 20.14
CA ASN A 251 -1.80 23.55 21.09
C ASN A 251 -2.63 22.45 21.81
N GLN A 252 -2.30 21.17 21.59
CA GLN A 252 -3.00 20.04 22.18
C GLN A 252 -2.40 19.65 23.54
N SER A 253 -3.26 19.23 24.47
CA SER A 253 -2.87 18.56 25.70
C SER A 253 -2.27 17.18 25.39
N GLU A 254 -1.62 16.56 26.36
CA GLU A 254 -1.02 15.22 26.20
C GLU A 254 -2.06 14.17 25.75
N ALA A 255 -3.25 14.19 26.33
CA ALA A 255 -4.34 13.28 25.95
C ALA A 255 -4.81 13.51 24.50
N GLU A 256 -5.01 14.77 24.10
CA GLU A 256 -5.40 15.11 22.72
C GLU A 256 -4.30 14.81 21.71
N THR A 257 -3.03 14.99 22.11
CA THR A 257 -1.86 14.63 21.27
C THR A 257 -1.84 13.12 21.02
N PHE A 258 -2.13 12.31 22.04
CA PHE A 258 -2.21 10.86 21.88
C PHE A 258 -3.40 10.43 20.99
N GLU A 259 -4.48 11.18 20.95
CA GLU A 259 -5.62 10.94 20.06
C GLU A 259 -5.35 11.43 18.61
N ASN A 260 -4.35 12.28 18.41
CA ASN A 260 -4.00 12.79 17.08
C ASN A 260 -3.37 11.68 16.23
N PRO A 261 -3.88 11.40 15.00
CA PRO A 261 -3.36 10.32 14.16
C PRO A 261 -1.88 10.46 13.84
N LEU A 262 -1.33 11.67 13.83
CA LEU A 262 0.09 11.88 13.53
C LEU A 262 1.01 11.32 14.61
N TRP A 263 0.58 11.30 15.87
CA TRP A 263 1.31 10.61 16.95
C TRP A 263 1.60 9.15 16.59
N HIS A 264 0.61 8.43 16.07
CA HIS A 264 0.73 7.01 15.75
C HIS A 264 1.53 6.77 14.46
N ILE A 265 1.38 7.65 13.46
CA ILE A 265 2.10 7.57 12.19
C ILE A 265 3.60 7.80 12.39
N HIS A 266 3.96 8.75 13.27
CA HIS A 266 5.35 9.13 13.53
C HIS A 266 5.95 8.49 14.79
N SER A 267 5.20 7.64 15.50
CA SER A 267 5.60 7.08 16.81
C SER A 267 5.98 8.17 17.83
N GLY A 268 5.26 9.31 17.79
CA GLY A 268 5.49 10.47 18.62
C GLY A 268 5.11 11.78 17.93
N VAL A 269 5.44 12.91 18.53
CA VAL A 269 5.25 14.22 17.90
C VAL A 269 6.33 14.41 16.83
N PRO A 270 5.96 14.62 15.56
CA PRO A 270 6.94 14.84 14.49
C PRO A 270 7.65 16.19 14.66
N ASP A 271 8.96 16.20 14.41
CA ASP A 271 9.74 17.42 14.29
C ASP A 271 9.61 17.98 12.87
N GLN A 272 8.45 18.52 12.56
CA GLN A 272 8.12 19.04 11.23
C GLN A 272 7.36 20.36 11.36
N ALA A 273 7.76 21.34 10.59
CA ALA A 273 7.05 22.62 10.49
C ALA A 273 5.75 22.49 9.69
N GLY A 274 4.73 23.24 10.10
CA GLY A 274 3.52 23.40 9.30
C GLY A 274 3.80 24.14 7.99
N LEU A 275 2.83 24.08 7.08
CA LEU A 275 2.89 24.87 5.86
C LEU A 275 2.27 26.26 6.09
N PRO A 276 2.88 27.33 5.60
CA PRO A 276 2.31 28.67 5.66
C PRO A 276 1.08 28.84 4.76
N VAL A 277 0.92 27.99 3.74
CA VAL A 277 -0.23 27.96 2.83
C VAL A 277 -0.71 26.53 2.63
N SER A 278 -2.00 26.34 2.33
CA SER A 278 -2.56 25.02 2.09
C SER A 278 -2.09 24.43 0.75
N PHE A 279 -2.06 23.09 0.67
CA PHE A 279 -1.74 22.40 -0.57
C PHE A 279 -2.77 22.70 -1.67
N THR A 280 -4.04 22.83 -1.32
CA THR A 280 -5.11 23.26 -2.25
C THR A 280 -4.81 24.63 -2.84
N LEU A 281 -4.26 25.58 -2.06
CA LEU A 281 -3.86 26.89 -2.60
C LEU A 281 -2.70 26.74 -3.60
N LEU A 282 -1.70 25.91 -3.29
CA LEU A 282 -0.58 25.66 -4.22
C LEU A 282 -1.07 25.05 -5.54
N LEU A 283 -2.04 24.13 -5.50
CA LEU A 283 -2.67 23.57 -6.71
C LEU A 283 -3.37 24.65 -7.54
N ASN A 284 -4.12 25.53 -6.87
CA ASN A 284 -4.81 26.63 -7.55
C ASN A 284 -3.80 27.60 -8.20
N LEU A 285 -2.73 27.93 -7.49
CA LEU A 285 -1.65 28.76 -8.05
C LEU A 285 -1.01 28.08 -9.27
N ALA A 286 -0.62 26.80 -9.15
CA ALA A 286 -0.06 26.05 -10.27
C ALA A 286 -0.99 26.04 -11.49
N ALA A 287 -2.31 25.93 -11.26
CA ALA A 287 -3.33 25.90 -12.31
C ALA A 287 -3.54 27.28 -12.96
N VAL A 288 -3.55 28.36 -12.17
CA VAL A 288 -3.74 29.74 -12.65
C VAL A 288 -2.51 30.22 -13.40
N CYS A 289 -1.32 29.97 -12.85
CA CYS A 289 -0.06 30.39 -13.47
C CYS A 289 0.40 29.48 -14.61
N HIS A 290 -0.36 28.43 -14.94
CA HIS A 290 0.05 27.42 -15.91
C HIS A 290 1.45 26.85 -15.63
N ALA A 291 1.75 26.59 -14.37
CA ALA A 291 3.10 26.29 -13.91
C ALA A 291 3.69 25.03 -14.56
N GLU A 292 4.73 25.19 -15.34
CA GLU A 292 5.53 24.10 -15.90
C GLU A 292 6.75 23.78 -15.01
N ASP A 293 7.12 24.71 -14.14
CA ASP A 293 8.26 24.62 -13.23
C ASP A 293 7.85 25.09 -11.82
N PRO A 294 8.31 24.43 -10.75
CA PRO A 294 8.10 24.87 -9.38
C PRO A 294 8.50 26.32 -9.09
N GLN A 295 9.50 26.86 -9.78
CA GLN A 295 9.97 28.25 -9.61
C GLN A 295 8.88 29.27 -9.90
N ILE A 296 7.97 28.98 -10.84
CA ILE A 296 6.83 29.86 -11.15
C ILE A 296 5.92 30.00 -9.93
N VAL A 297 5.59 28.87 -9.27
CA VAL A 297 4.76 28.90 -8.06
C VAL A 297 5.50 29.55 -6.89
N TRP A 298 6.81 29.29 -6.78
CA TRP A 298 7.64 29.91 -5.74
C TRP A 298 7.65 31.46 -5.84
N ALA A 299 7.69 32.05 -7.03
CA ALA A 299 7.65 33.48 -7.20
C ALA A 299 6.40 34.08 -6.53
N TYR A 300 5.22 33.49 -6.76
CA TYR A 300 3.98 33.96 -6.12
C TYR A 300 3.94 33.69 -4.61
N VAL A 301 4.43 32.53 -4.18
CA VAL A 301 4.43 32.18 -2.75
C VAL A 301 5.36 33.10 -1.96
N SER A 302 6.52 33.43 -2.50
CA SER A 302 7.49 34.32 -1.84
C SER A 302 6.93 35.75 -1.62
N ASP A 303 6.17 36.26 -2.58
CA ASP A 303 5.52 37.57 -2.45
C ASP A 303 4.48 37.61 -1.32
N TYR A 304 3.82 36.45 -1.08
CA TYR A 304 2.78 36.32 -0.04
C TYR A 304 3.30 36.04 1.36
N THR A 305 4.40 35.28 1.47
CA THR A 305 4.89 34.73 2.73
C THR A 305 6.17 35.41 3.26
N GLY A 306 6.76 36.34 2.51
CA GLY A 306 7.97 37.01 2.90
C GLY A 306 9.23 36.16 2.74
N GLU A 307 10.15 36.20 3.72
CA GLU A 307 11.51 35.63 3.62
C GLU A 307 11.58 34.07 3.58
N ILE A 308 10.69 33.38 2.87
CA ILE A 308 10.82 31.94 2.67
C ILE A 308 11.41 31.60 1.30
N SER A 309 12.19 30.52 1.25
CA SER A 309 12.84 30.07 0.02
C SER A 309 12.89 28.55 -0.05
N PRO A 310 13.12 27.96 -1.23
CA PRO A 310 13.30 26.50 -1.37
C PRO A 310 14.37 25.92 -0.42
N GLN A 311 15.42 26.70 -0.14
CA GLN A 311 16.53 26.27 0.72
C GLN A 311 16.17 26.28 2.21
N THR A 312 15.34 27.22 2.65
CA THR A 312 14.94 27.39 4.04
C THR A 312 13.67 26.59 4.39
N HIS A 313 12.82 26.31 3.39
CA HIS A 313 11.52 25.63 3.57
C HIS A 313 11.39 24.42 2.62
N ARG A 314 12.21 23.40 2.84
CA ARG A 314 12.24 22.18 1.99
C ARG A 314 10.89 21.49 1.88
N GLU A 315 10.09 21.52 2.94
CA GLU A 315 8.77 20.93 2.93
C GLU A 315 7.80 21.65 1.98
N MET A 316 7.85 22.98 1.97
CA MET A 316 7.10 23.79 1.02
C MET A 316 7.56 23.52 -0.41
N ASP A 317 8.86 23.41 -0.65
CA ASP A 317 9.42 23.10 -1.96
C ASP A 317 8.92 21.74 -2.48
N ARG A 318 8.86 20.73 -1.60
CA ARG A 318 8.29 19.42 -1.89
C ARG A 318 6.80 19.54 -2.27
N MET A 319 6.02 20.31 -1.51
CA MET A 319 4.59 20.49 -1.78
C MET A 319 4.34 21.25 -3.09
N ILE A 320 5.12 22.27 -3.38
CA ILE A 320 5.05 23.00 -4.67
C ILE A 320 5.35 22.04 -5.83
N SER A 321 6.36 21.19 -5.70
CA SER A 321 6.70 20.21 -6.73
C SER A 321 5.56 19.21 -6.95
N TYR A 322 4.89 18.74 -5.90
CA TYR A 322 3.71 17.88 -6.01
C TYR A 322 2.53 18.60 -6.67
N ALA A 323 2.31 19.88 -6.34
CA ALA A 323 1.24 20.68 -6.94
C ALA A 323 1.45 20.88 -8.45
N VAL A 324 2.68 21.15 -8.86
CA VAL A 324 3.04 21.28 -10.29
C VAL A 324 2.86 19.95 -11.01
N ASN A 325 3.32 18.84 -10.45
CA ASN A 325 3.11 17.51 -11.02
C ASN A 325 1.61 17.20 -11.19
N TYR A 326 0.82 17.45 -10.15
CA TYR A 326 -0.64 17.21 -10.20
C TYR A 326 -1.30 18.09 -11.27
N TYR A 327 -0.92 19.37 -11.37
CA TYR A 327 -1.42 20.24 -12.41
C TYR A 327 -1.08 19.75 -13.81
N GLN A 328 0.17 19.38 -14.06
CA GLN A 328 0.63 18.92 -15.37
C GLN A 328 -0.07 17.64 -15.83
N ASP A 329 -0.23 16.68 -14.93
CA ASP A 329 -0.74 15.36 -15.28
C ASP A 329 -2.25 15.24 -15.19
N MET A 330 -2.90 15.93 -14.22
CA MET A 330 -4.33 15.74 -13.94
C MET A 330 -5.19 16.92 -14.40
N VAL A 331 -4.68 18.15 -14.35
CA VAL A 331 -5.49 19.34 -14.66
C VAL A 331 -5.28 19.81 -16.11
N ARG A 332 -4.02 19.98 -16.50
CA ARG A 332 -3.65 20.54 -17.81
C ARG A 332 -4.23 19.75 -19.00
N PRO A 333 -4.22 18.40 -19.04
CA PRO A 333 -4.77 17.65 -20.16
C PRO A 333 -6.28 17.78 -20.32
N HIS A 334 -6.99 18.15 -19.26
CA HIS A 334 -8.44 18.31 -19.26
C HIS A 334 -8.91 19.75 -19.43
N LYS A 335 -7.98 20.72 -19.51
CA LYS A 335 -8.33 22.12 -19.80
C LYS A 335 -8.87 22.26 -21.21
N THR A 336 -10.06 22.79 -21.32
CA THR A 336 -10.69 23.11 -22.60
C THR A 336 -10.76 24.63 -22.76
N TYR A 337 -10.35 25.12 -23.89
CA TYR A 337 -10.39 26.53 -24.23
C TYR A 337 -11.44 26.77 -25.29
N ARG A 338 -12.20 27.84 -25.16
CA ARG A 338 -13.12 28.36 -26.19
C ARG A 338 -12.71 29.77 -26.59
N LEU A 339 -13.12 30.17 -27.77
CA LEU A 339 -12.97 31.57 -28.15
C LEU A 339 -13.89 32.44 -27.27
N ALA A 340 -13.37 33.60 -26.85
CA ALA A 340 -14.14 34.58 -26.14
C ALA A 340 -15.29 35.11 -27.03
N ASP A 341 -16.46 35.32 -26.45
CA ASP A 341 -17.54 36.03 -27.15
C ASP A 341 -17.20 37.52 -27.29
N ALA A 342 -18.06 38.27 -27.99
CA ALA A 342 -17.79 39.65 -28.27
C ALA A 342 -17.69 40.51 -27.01
N THR A 343 -18.46 40.24 -25.97
CA THR A 343 -18.42 40.95 -24.69
C THR A 343 -17.17 40.59 -23.89
N GLU A 344 -16.86 39.30 -23.83
CA GLU A 344 -15.64 38.81 -23.18
C GLU A 344 -14.37 39.35 -23.86
N ALA A 345 -14.35 39.39 -25.18
CA ALA A 345 -13.22 39.94 -25.94
C ALA A 345 -12.96 41.41 -25.61
N ILE A 346 -14.03 42.20 -25.48
CA ILE A 346 -13.95 43.60 -25.06
C ILE A 346 -13.39 43.68 -23.63
N ASN A 347 -13.89 42.90 -22.71
CA ASN A 347 -13.44 42.90 -21.32
C ASN A 347 -11.99 42.42 -21.19
N LEU A 348 -11.54 41.44 -21.97
CA LEU A 348 -10.16 40.98 -22.02
C LEU A 348 -9.21 42.07 -22.56
N GLU A 349 -9.62 42.89 -23.55
CA GLU A 349 -8.80 43.99 -24.07
C GLU A 349 -8.75 45.14 -23.08
N ILE A 350 -9.84 45.42 -22.34
CA ILE A 350 -9.83 46.40 -21.24
C ILE A 350 -8.87 45.93 -20.14
N LEU A 351 -8.95 44.67 -19.73
CA LEU A 351 -8.08 44.07 -18.73
C LEU A 351 -6.60 44.14 -19.16
N LYS A 352 -6.30 43.74 -20.39
CA LYS A 352 -4.96 43.82 -20.97
C LYS A 352 -4.39 45.25 -20.94
N THR A 353 -5.24 46.22 -21.29
CA THR A 353 -4.86 47.64 -21.27
C THR A 353 -4.62 48.16 -19.86
N ALA A 354 -5.46 47.73 -18.90
CA ALA A 354 -5.31 48.08 -17.50
C ALA A 354 -3.99 47.50 -16.92
N ILE A 355 -3.70 46.24 -17.19
CA ILE A 355 -2.45 45.56 -16.76
C ILE A 355 -1.22 46.25 -17.37
N ALA A 356 -1.26 46.59 -18.67
CA ALA A 356 -0.15 47.26 -19.35
C ALA A 356 0.10 48.69 -18.84
N GLY A 357 -0.87 49.29 -18.16
CA GLY A 357 -0.77 50.60 -17.54
C GLY A 357 -0.29 50.57 -16.08
N LEU A 358 -0.12 49.42 -15.48
CA LEU A 358 0.39 49.31 -14.12
C LEU A 358 1.91 49.51 -14.09
N PRO A 359 2.44 50.15 -13.03
CA PRO A 359 3.89 50.21 -12.81
C PRO A 359 4.47 48.77 -12.65
N ASP A 360 5.74 48.60 -13.07
CA ASP A 360 6.46 47.32 -12.95
C ASP A 360 6.64 46.89 -11.49
N ASP A 361 6.47 47.76 -10.52
CA ASP A 361 6.59 47.56 -9.08
C ASP A 361 5.24 47.59 -8.34
N CYS A 362 4.11 47.52 -9.06
CA CYS A 362 2.81 47.51 -8.41
C CYS A 362 2.64 46.24 -7.56
N ASP A 363 2.10 46.40 -6.34
CA ASP A 363 1.79 45.27 -5.46
C ASP A 363 0.58 44.47 -5.95
N GLY A 364 0.44 43.22 -5.45
CA GLY A 364 -0.62 42.34 -5.87
C GLY A 364 -2.02 42.83 -5.48
N GLU A 365 -2.16 43.68 -4.45
CA GLU A 365 -3.40 44.31 -4.03
C GLU A 365 -3.89 45.34 -5.01
N ALA A 366 -3.00 46.16 -5.53
CA ALA A 366 -3.30 47.13 -6.57
C ALA A 366 -3.72 46.42 -7.87
N CYS A 367 -3.07 45.33 -8.22
CA CYS A 367 -3.42 44.49 -9.37
C CYS A 367 -4.84 43.90 -9.24
N LEU A 368 -5.23 43.39 -8.06
CA LEU A 368 -6.55 42.84 -7.79
C LEU A 368 -7.67 43.87 -7.81
N LEU A 369 -7.41 45.08 -7.30
CA LEU A 369 -8.37 46.21 -7.32
C LEU A 369 -8.73 46.67 -8.73
N TYR A 370 -7.77 46.65 -9.66
CA TYR A 370 -8.00 47.08 -11.06
C TYR A 370 -8.50 45.96 -11.97
N THR A 371 -8.27 44.70 -11.60
CA THR A 371 -8.58 43.54 -12.48
C THR A 371 -9.78 42.74 -12.08
N SER A 372 -10.34 42.93 -10.87
CA SER A 372 -11.56 42.28 -10.40
C SER A 372 -12.73 43.30 -10.46
N PRO A 373 -13.63 43.25 -11.46
CA PRO A 373 -14.89 43.96 -11.34
C PRO A 373 -15.64 43.35 -10.14
N SER A 374 -15.82 44.14 -9.10
CA SER A 374 -16.60 43.77 -7.94
C SER A 374 -18.00 43.37 -8.40
N PRO A 375 -18.52 42.20 -8.01
CA PRO A 375 -19.93 41.85 -8.30
C PRO A 375 -20.92 42.56 -7.38
N ARG A 376 -20.56 43.71 -6.84
CA ARG A 376 -21.38 44.51 -5.94
C ARG A 376 -21.64 45.89 -6.52
N ASP A 377 -22.30 45.92 -7.66
CA ASP A 377 -23.12 47.07 -8.12
C ASP A 377 -24.18 46.57 -9.11
#